data_4cbdfc1670bb7d6f08bfee4276b7a046
#
_entry.id   4cbdfc1670bb7d6f08bfee4276b7a046
#
_cell.length_a   1.000
_cell.length_b   1.000
_cell.length_c   1.000
_cell.angle_alpha   90.00
_cell.angle_beta   90.00
_cell.angle_gamma   90.00
#
_symmetry.space_group_name_H-M   'P 1'
#
loop_
_entity.id
_entity.type
_entity.pdbx_description
1 polymer ?
#
loop_
_entity_poly.entity_id
_entity_poly.type
_entity_poly.pdbx_seq_one_letter_code
_entity_poly.pdbx_strand_id
1 'polypeptide(L)'
;YEICWSDWSSDVCSSDLEKGLREFLNYGHTLAHAIEQLEHFRWRHGNAVAVGMVYAAELAHLTGHIDQDLVDYHRSLLTSLGLPTSWNGGLFDDVLALMHRDKKARGNELRFVVLDSIGHVVHLDNPPADAVEEAFRRIQQ
;
A
#
# COMPACT_ATOMS: atom_id res chain seq x y z
N TYR A 1 -13.58 -10.52 -11.36
CA TYR A 1 -13.37 -9.76 -10.81
C TYR A 1 -14.37 -9.45 -10.01
N GLU A 2 -15.16 -9.65 -10.17
CA GLU A 2 -15.92 -9.44 -9.53
C GLU A 2 -16.00 -9.93 -8.38
N ILE A 3 -15.86 -9.65 -7.55
CA ILE A 3 -15.59 -10.06 -6.49
C ILE A 3 -16.75 -10.07 -5.73
N CYS A 4 -17.08 -9.97 -4.87
CA CYS A 4 -18.06 -10.11 -3.96
C CYS A 4 -18.98 -9.02 -3.91
N TRP A 5 -19.13 -8.25 -4.94
CA TRP A 5 -19.95 -7.14 -4.77
C TRP A 5 -21.21 -7.33 -5.45
N SER A 6 -21.60 -8.40 -5.78
CA SER A 6 -22.90 -8.61 -6.10
C SER A 6 -23.25 -9.85 -5.42
N ASP A 7 -24.42 -10.13 -5.19
CA ASP A 7 -24.85 -11.26 -4.43
C ASP A 7 -24.51 -12.56 -5.11
N TRP A 8 -24.22 -12.52 -6.36
CA TRP A 8 -23.95 -13.75 -7.08
C TRP A 8 -22.71 -14.44 -6.62
N SER A 9 -21.85 -13.74 -5.92
CA SER A 9 -20.60 -14.32 -5.58
C SER A 9 -20.46 -14.60 -4.13
N SER A 10 -21.50 -14.66 -3.39
CA SER A 10 -21.37 -14.84 -1.95
C SER A 10 -20.61 -16.10 -1.59
N ASP A 11 -20.78 -17.17 -2.34
CA ASP A 11 -20.05 -18.40 -2.06
C ASP A 11 -18.57 -18.26 -2.33
N VAL A 12 -18.22 -17.54 -3.38
CA VAL A 12 -16.83 -17.29 -3.71
C VAL A 12 -16.20 -16.41 -2.65
N CYS A 13 -16.98 -15.54 -2.06
CA CYS A 13 -16.47 -14.56 -1.15
C CYS A 13 -16.44 -14.99 0.29
N SER A 14 -16.97 -16.10 0.61
CA SER A 14 -17.14 -16.47 2.00
C SER A 14 -16.14 -17.48 2.49
N SER A 15 -15.10 -17.78 1.74
CA SER A 15 -14.15 -18.79 2.12
C SER A 15 -12.81 -18.19 2.51
N ASP A 16 -11.87 -19.01 2.86
CA ASP A 16 -10.49 -18.58 3.09
C ASP A 16 -9.89 -17.96 1.85
N LEU A 17 -10.34 -18.38 0.68
CA LEU A 17 -9.92 -17.78 -0.57
C LEU A 17 -10.31 -16.32 -0.62
N GLU A 18 -11.51 -16.00 -0.16
CA GLU A 18 -11.96 -14.63 -0.09
C GLU A 18 -11.03 -13.80 0.80
N LYS A 19 -10.64 -14.35 1.95
CA LYS A 19 -9.76 -13.63 2.85
C LYS A 19 -8.44 -13.30 2.17
N GLY A 20 -7.82 -14.26 1.51
CA GLY A 20 -6.56 -14.05 0.83
C GLY A 20 -6.67 -13.08 -0.34
N LEU A 21 -7.72 -13.23 -1.14
CA LEU A 21 -7.91 -12.34 -2.27
C LEU A 21 -8.27 -10.93 -1.84
N ARG A 22 -9.02 -10.80 -0.76
CA ARG A 22 -9.37 -9.48 -0.29
C ARG A 22 -8.20 -8.69 0.19
N GLU A 23 -7.23 -9.33 0.79
CA GLU A 23 -6.06 -8.63 1.26
C GLU A 23 -5.31 -7.95 0.10
N PHE A 24 -5.38 -8.53 -1.09
CA PHE A 24 -4.73 -7.93 -2.25
C PHE A 24 -5.39 -6.62 -2.68
N LEU A 25 -6.64 -6.42 -2.32
CA LEU A 25 -7.31 -5.14 -2.57
C LEU A 25 -6.78 -4.03 -1.67
N ASN A 26 -5.98 -4.37 -0.68
CA ASN A 26 -5.38 -3.40 0.20
C ASN A 26 -4.03 -2.89 -0.31
N TYR A 27 -3.74 -3.07 -1.58
CA TYR A 27 -2.52 -2.52 -2.17
C TYR A 27 -2.46 -1.02 -1.91
N GLY A 28 -1.39 -0.58 -1.28
CA GLY A 28 -1.21 0.83 -0.94
C GLY A 28 -1.92 1.30 0.31
N HIS A 29 -2.78 0.47 0.91
CA HIS A 29 -3.60 0.92 2.04
C HIS A 29 -2.85 1.01 3.36
N THR A 30 -1.76 0.30 3.54
CA THR A 30 -1.01 0.34 4.80
C THR A 30 -0.52 1.75 5.09
N LEU A 31 0.10 2.39 4.12
CA LEU A 31 0.53 3.77 4.28
C LEU A 31 -0.65 4.73 4.16
N ALA A 32 -1.60 4.44 3.29
CA ALA A 32 -2.74 5.33 3.07
C ALA A 32 -3.52 5.60 4.35
N HIS A 33 -3.74 4.58 5.16
CA HIS A 33 -4.46 4.75 6.43
C HIS A 33 -3.70 5.68 7.37
N ALA A 34 -2.36 5.57 7.40
CA ALA A 34 -1.56 6.46 8.22
C ALA A 34 -1.64 7.90 7.72
N ILE A 35 -1.57 8.10 6.41
CA ILE A 35 -1.70 9.43 5.82
C ILE A 35 -3.06 10.03 6.16
N GLU A 36 -4.13 9.26 6.01
CA GLU A 36 -5.47 9.74 6.29
C GLU A 36 -5.60 10.22 7.74
N GLN A 37 -5.03 9.47 8.68
CA GLN A 37 -5.09 9.87 10.07
C GLN A 37 -4.26 11.13 10.35
N LEU A 38 -3.08 11.22 9.79
CA LEU A 38 -2.22 12.40 10.00
C LEU A 38 -2.79 13.65 9.35
N GLU A 39 -3.52 13.49 8.26
CA GLU A 39 -4.17 14.62 7.59
C GLU A 39 -5.57 14.87 8.16
N HIS A 40 -5.94 14.19 9.23
CA HIS A 40 -7.25 14.33 9.88
C HIS A 40 -8.39 14.12 8.90
N PHE A 41 -8.20 13.17 7.98
CA PHE A 41 -9.18 12.78 6.95
C PHE A 41 -9.57 13.94 6.02
N ARG A 42 -8.72 14.95 5.91
CA ARG A 42 -8.94 16.03 4.95
C ARG A 42 -8.49 15.65 3.54
N TRP A 43 -7.59 14.71 3.43
CA TRP A 43 -7.20 14.18 2.14
C TRP A 43 -8.23 13.16 1.69
N ARG A 44 -8.50 13.17 0.39
CA ARG A 44 -9.39 12.15 -0.16
C ARG A 44 -8.73 10.79 -0.07
N HIS A 45 -9.54 9.78 0.20
CA HIS A 45 -9.05 8.41 0.30
C HIS A 45 -8.23 8.00 -0.93
N GLY A 46 -8.74 8.28 -2.14
CA GLY A 46 -8.03 7.92 -3.36
C GLY A 46 -6.66 8.56 -3.49
N ASN A 47 -6.51 9.79 -3.00
CA ASN A 47 -5.22 10.46 -3.00
C ASN A 47 -4.24 9.77 -2.06
N ALA A 48 -4.70 9.41 -0.88
CA ALA A 48 -3.85 8.70 0.08
C ALA A 48 -3.44 7.33 -0.45
N VAL A 49 -4.38 6.61 -1.08
CA VAL A 49 -4.08 5.31 -1.67
C VAL A 49 -3.08 5.43 -2.82
N ALA A 50 -3.20 6.48 -3.63
CA ALA A 50 -2.25 6.68 -4.73
C ALA A 50 -0.82 6.81 -4.20
N VAL A 51 -0.62 7.62 -3.17
CA VAL A 51 0.71 7.76 -2.55
C VAL A 51 1.12 6.42 -1.92
N GLY A 52 0.20 5.74 -1.29
CA GLY A 52 0.48 4.42 -0.70
C GLY A 52 0.90 3.40 -1.74
N MET A 53 0.33 3.46 -2.94
CA MET A 53 0.74 2.56 -4.03
C MET A 53 2.16 2.86 -4.49
N VAL A 54 2.52 4.14 -4.60
CA VAL A 54 3.89 4.52 -4.95
C VAL A 54 4.85 4.03 -3.87
N TYR A 55 4.46 4.19 -2.61
CA TYR A 55 5.28 3.70 -1.49
C TYR A 55 5.46 2.19 -1.57
N ALA A 56 4.40 1.44 -1.83
CA ALA A 56 4.49 -0.01 -1.95
C ALA A 56 5.39 -0.42 -3.12
N ALA A 57 5.34 0.32 -4.22
CA ALA A 57 6.20 0.05 -5.37
C ALA A 57 7.67 0.33 -5.02
N GLU A 58 7.95 1.44 -4.35
CA GLU A 58 9.33 1.75 -3.93
C GLU A 58 9.85 0.68 -2.97
N LEU A 59 9.01 0.25 -2.04
CA LEU A 59 9.39 -0.77 -1.07
C LEU A 59 9.66 -2.10 -1.78
N ALA A 60 8.82 -2.47 -2.74
CA ALA A 60 9.03 -3.69 -3.51
C ALA A 60 10.34 -3.62 -4.31
N HIS A 61 10.66 -2.46 -4.85
CA HIS A 61 11.92 -2.28 -5.56
C HIS A 61 13.12 -2.43 -4.62
N LEU A 62 13.04 -1.81 -3.45
CA LEU A 62 14.13 -1.86 -2.48
C LEU A 62 14.35 -3.26 -1.92
N THR A 63 13.33 -4.08 -1.93
CA THR A 63 13.44 -5.47 -1.45
C THR A 63 13.64 -6.47 -2.60
N GLY A 64 13.81 -5.98 -3.82
CA GLY A 64 14.18 -6.84 -4.94
C GLY A 64 13.03 -7.54 -5.66
N HIS A 65 11.79 -7.10 -5.45
CA HIS A 65 10.64 -7.73 -6.08
C HIS A 65 10.33 -7.19 -7.47
N ILE A 66 10.57 -5.90 -7.71
CA ILE A 66 10.31 -5.26 -9.00
C ILE A 66 11.48 -4.36 -9.36
N ASP A 67 11.55 -3.95 -10.63
CA ASP A 67 12.61 -3.06 -11.08
C ASP A 67 12.15 -1.60 -11.03
N GLN A 68 13.08 -0.70 -11.30
CA GLN A 68 12.79 0.74 -11.25
C GLN A 68 11.78 1.14 -12.33
N ASP A 69 11.78 0.46 -13.46
CA ASP A 69 10.84 0.78 -14.54
C ASP A 69 9.40 0.64 -14.09
N LEU A 70 9.11 -0.38 -13.30
CA LEU A 70 7.74 -0.58 -12.79
C LEU A 70 7.37 0.47 -11.75
N VAL A 71 8.32 0.92 -10.94
CA VAL A 71 8.09 2.03 -10.02
C VAL A 71 7.74 3.30 -10.81
N ASP A 72 8.53 3.58 -11.85
CA ASP A 72 8.30 4.76 -12.69
C ASP A 72 6.95 4.67 -13.39
N TYR A 73 6.54 3.48 -13.78
CA TYR A 73 5.24 3.26 -14.39
C TYR A 73 4.12 3.61 -13.42
N HIS A 74 4.25 3.24 -12.14
CA HIS A 74 3.26 3.62 -11.12
C HIS A 74 3.12 5.14 -11.05
N ARG A 75 4.25 5.84 -10.96
CA ARG A 75 4.21 7.31 -10.86
C ARG A 75 3.60 7.94 -12.09
N SER A 76 3.98 7.46 -13.26
CA SER A 76 3.49 7.97 -14.51
C SER A 76 1.98 7.77 -14.67
N LEU A 77 1.52 6.57 -14.36
CA LEU A 77 0.10 6.23 -14.46
C LEU A 77 -0.73 7.07 -13.50
N LEU A 78 -0.33 7.14 -12.25
CA LEU A 78 -1.07 7.90 -11.25
C LEU A 78 -1.09 9.39 -11.56
N THR A 79 0.03 9.93 -12.03
CA THR A 79 0.10 11.32 -12.44
C THR A 79 -0.84 11.59 -13.62
N SER A 80 -0.92 10.67 -14.56
CA SER A 80 -1.80 10.83 -15.72
C SER A 80 -3.26 10.85 -15.32
N LEU A 81 -3.60 10.25 -14.18
CA LEU A 81 -4.95 10.27 -13.65
C LEU A 81 -5.22 11.48 -12.75
N GLY A 82 -4.26 12.36 -12.58
CA GLY A 82 -4.40 13.53 -11.73
C GLY A 82 -4.26 13.25 -10.24
N LEU A 83 -3.65 12.11 -9.89
CA LEU A 83 -3.48 11.71 -8.51
C LEU A 83 -2.09 12.09 -8.01
N PRO A 84 -1.92 12.37 -6.70
CA PRO A 84 -0.61 12.69 -6.16
C PRO A 84 0.26 11.44 -6.08
N THR A 85 1.57 11.65 -6.20
CA THR A 85 2.54 10.57 -6.09
C THR A 85 3.57 10.86 -4.99
N SER A 86 3.36 11.94 -4.23
CA SER A 86 4.24 12.30 -3.13
C SER A 86 3.42 12.89 -1.98
N TRP A 87 4.00 12.86 -0.78
CA TRP A 87 3.34 13.40 0.40
C TRP A 87 4.37 13.82 1.42
N ASN A 88 4.25 15.04 1.92
CA ASN A 88 5.19 15.62 2.87
C ASN A 88 4.55 16.04 4.18
N GLY A 89 3.43 15.45 4.54
CA GLY A 89 2.63 15.94 5.65
C GLY A 89 2.98 15.40 7.03
N GLY A 90 4.02 14.57 7.17
CA GLY A 90 4.33 14.03 8.49
C GLY A 90 5.75 13.50 8.59
N LEU A 91 6.09 13.09 9.80
CA LEU A 91 7.39 12.51 10.09
C LEU A 91 7.31 10.99 9.99
N PHE A 92 8.44 10.40 9.62
CA PHE A 92 8.50 8.94 9.46
C PHE A 92 8.11 8.21 10.74
N ASP A 93 8.57 8.69 11.89
CA ASP A 93 8.28 8.01 13.15
C ASP A 93 6.78 7.98 13.46
N ASP A 94 6.07 9.05 13.16
CA ASP A 94 4.62 9.11 13.35
C ASP A 94 3.90 8.17 12.41
N VAL A 95 4.34 8.13 11.15
CA VAL A 95 3.77 7.24 10.15
C VAL A 95 4.00 5.78 10.55
N LEU A 96 5.22 5.47 10.97
CA LEU A 96 5.57 4.11 11.36
C LEU A 96 4.73 3.64 12.54
N ALA A 97 4.54 4.51 13.53
CA ALA A 97 3.72 4.17 14.70
C ALA A 97 2.27 3.88 14.29
N LEU A 98 1.74 4.66 13.36
CA LEU A 98 0.37 4.43 12.88
C LEU A 98 0.25 3.14 12.07
N MET A 99 1.26 2.83 11.26
CA MET A 99 1.25 1.58 10.51
C MET A 99 1.29 0.37 11.43
N HIS A 100 2.07 0.44 12.51
CA HIS A 100 2.10 -0.65 13.49
C HIS A 100 0.76 -0.78 14.22
N ARG A 101 0.16 0.35 14.56
CA ARG A 101 -1.13 0.33 15.26
C ARG A 101 -2.21 -0.31 14.41
N ASP A 102 -2.22 -0.02 13.13
CA ASP A 102 -3.21 -0.55 12.21
C ASP A 102 -3.11 -2.07 12.07
N LYS A 103 -1.95 -2.63 12.36
CA LYS A 103 -1.70 -4.07 12.25
C LYS A 103 -1.63 -4.76 13.60
N LYS A 104 -2.11 -4.11 14.64
CA LYS A 104 -2.01 -4.63 15.99
C LYS A 104 -2.65 -6.00 16.16
N ALA A 105 -3.71 -6.30 15.44
CA ALA A 105 -4.36 -7.60 15.53
C ALA A 105 -3.49 -8.73 14.97
N ARG A 106 -2.43 -8.39 14.27
CA ARG A 106 -1.50 -9.37 13.70
C ARG A 106 -0.16 -9.36 14.40
N GLY A 107 -0.11 -8.87 15.61
CA GLY A 107 1.12 -8.69 16.38
C GLY A 107 1.81 -7.41 15.98
N ASN A 108 3.11 -7.33 16.22
CA ASN A 108 3.87 -6.12 15.91
C ASN A 108 4.52 -6.16 14.54
N GLU A 109 4.11 -7.10 13.69
CA GLU A 109 4.71 -7.23 12.39
C GLU A 109 4.06 -6.34 11.37
N LEU A 110 4.86 -5.66 10.59
CA LEU A 110 4.35 -4.89 9.45
C LEU A 110 4.16 -5.81 8.27
N ARG A 111 3.01 -5.74 7.67
CA ARG A 111 2.72 -6.52 6.47
C ARG A 111 2.25 -5.58 5.38
N PHE A 112 2.89 -5.67 4.25
CA PHE A 112 2.52 -4.87 3.07
C PHE A 112 2.06 -5.80 1.96
N VAL A 113 1.21 -5.27 1.11
CA VAL A 113 0.86 -5.93 -0.14
C VAL A 113 1.67 -5.22 -1.21
N VAL A 114 2.51 -5.95 -1.91
CA VAL A 114 3.39 -5.38 -2.93
C VAL A 114 3.25 -6.18 -4.21
N LEU A 115 3.72 -5.61 -5.32
CA LEU A 115 3.74 -6.31 -6.59
C LEU A 115 5.05 -7.07 -6.75
N ASP A 116 4.94 -8.25 -7.31
CA ASP A 116 6.08 -9.03 -7.77
C ASP A 116 6.24 -8.83 -9.28
N SER A 117 5.14 -8.64 -9.97
CA SER A 117 5.09 -8.26 -11.38
C SER A 117 3.71 -7.67 -11.65
N ILE A 118 3.51 -7.12 -12.84
CA ILE A 118 2.20 -6.59 -13.19
C ILE A 118 1.16 -7.72 -13.13
N GLY A 119 0.12 -7.49 -12.35
CA GLY A 119 -0.94 -8.47 -12.18
C GLY A 119 -0.66 -9.56 -11.15
N HIS A 120 0.49 -9.53 -10.49
CA HIS A 120 0.82 -10.52 -9.49
C HIS A 120 1.24 -9.81 -8.19
N VAL A 121 0.49 -10.02 -7.12
CA VAL A 121 0.74 -9.39 -5.83
C VAL A 121 1.15 -10.44 -4.81
N VAL A 122 1.97 -10.02 -3.88
CA VAL A 122 2.46 -10.89 -2.80
C VAL A 122 2.42 -10.10 -1.50
N HIS A 123 2.48 -10.82 -0.39
CA HIS A 123 2.63 -10.20 0.91
C HIS A 123 4.10 -10.03 1.24
N LEU A 124 4.44 -8.88 1.76
CA LEU A 124 5.80 -8.62 2.23
C LEU A 124 5.72 -8.43 3.74
N ASP A 125 6.19 -9.41 4.49
CA ASP A 125 6.12 -9.40 5.95
C ASP A 125 7.44 -8.91 6.53
N ASN A 126 7.36 -7.97 7.43
CA ASN A 126 8.53 -7.45 8.15
C ASN A 126 9.71 -7.08 7.26
N PRO A 127 9.50 -6.17 6.28
CA PRO A 127 10.63 -5.75 5.45
C PRO A 127 11.71 -5.07 6.30
N PRO A 128 12.95 -5.01 5.81
CA PRO A 128 14.02 -4.34 6.57
C PRO A 128 13.65 -2.90 6.90
N ALA A 129 13.98 -2.46 8.10
CA ALA A 129 13.69 -1.10 8.54
C ALA A 129 14.29 -0.06 7.60
N ASP A 130 15.47 -0.33 7.07
CA ASP A 130 16.14 0.58 6.15
C ASP A 130 15.32 0.77 4.87
N ALA A 131 14.73 -0.32 4.36
CA ALA A 131 13.90 -0.25 3.16
C ALA A 131 12.62 0.52 3.43
N VAL A 132 12.02 0.31 4.58
CA VAL A 132 10.80 1.02 4.97
C VAL A 132 11.07 2.52 5.05
N GLU A 133 12.15 2.91 5.67
CA GLU A 133 12.49 4.32 5.79
C GLU A 133 12.88 4.95 4.46
N GLU A 134 13.64 4.24 3.66
CA GLU A 134 14.06 4.77 2.37
C GLU A 134 12.87 4.93 1.42
N ALA A 135 11.95 3.97 1.41
CA ALA A 135 10.73 4.09 0.61
C ALA A 135 9.93 5.33 1.03
N PHE A 136 9.89 5.59 2.33
CA PHE A 136 9.21 6.79 2.82
C PHE A 136 9.87 8.07 2.32
N ARG A 137 11.19 8.12 2.35
CA ARG A 137 11.91 9.30 1.84
C ARG A 137 11.61 9.54 0.35
N ARG A 138 11.46 8.48 -0.40
CA ARG A 138 11.22 8.59 -1.85
C ARG A 138 9.86 9.15 -2.20
N ILE A 139 8.88 8.98 -1.34
CA ILE A 139 7.56 9.55 -1.57
C ILE A 139 7.46 11.00 -1.07
N GLN A 140 8.49 11.50 -0.41
CA GLN A 140 8.51 12.88 0.06
C GLN A 140 9.07 13.86 -0.97
N GLN A 141 9.49 13.39 -2.10
CA GLN A 141 10.09 14.25 -3.13
C GLN A 141 9.07 14.92 -4.03
#